data_afa4a3eaebc024402cd6e4cf4c8e88f6
#
_entry.id   afa4a3eaebc024402cd6e4cf4c8e88f6
#
_cell.length_a   1.000
_cell.length_b   1.000
_cell.length_c   1.000
_cell.angle_alpha   90.00
_cell.angle_beta   90.00
_cell.angle_gamma   90.00
#
_symmetry.space_group_name_H-M   'P 1'
#
loop_
_entity.id
_entity.type
_entity.pdbx_description
1 polymer ?
#
loop_
_entity_poly.entity_id
_entity_poly.type
_entity_poly.pdbx_seq_one_letter_code
_entity_poly.pdbx_strand_id
1 'polypeptide(L)'
;MTETGSENACMHGSAIWKTFLRKHWNMVALFVVAAILAAVGAVFVYLWFVGDAQSTGLVPTTLGLWAMSHLVTFLLHLVFWEVLLIGIPVIVAAVAGWLWWRRLPAEEKKEYHFFGTRSRAESGGGGMSLLFFIVFCIKVLTDGNWHVPFATWTFDYLVYACLSALVWMLVIFGIPIALGIIWWIHHEMKKEP
;
A
#
# COMPACT_ATOMS: atom_id res chain seq x y z
N MET A 1 -37.36 14.17 3.66
CA MET A 1 -37.17 14.03 5.13
C MET A 1 -36.10 12.96 5.43
N THR A 2 -34.89 13.07 4.87
CA THR A 2 -33.81 12.04 5.01
C THR A 2 -32.42 12.64 5.28
N GLU A 3 -32.29 13.94 5.50
CA GLU A 3 -30.96 14.57 5.73
C GLU A 3 -30.55 14.64 7.22
N THR A 4 -31.48 14.53 8.16
CA THR A 4 -31.18 14.63 9.61
C THR A 4 -30.49 13.41 10.19
N GLY A 5 -30.49 12.26 9.52
CA GLY A 5 -29.88 11.02 10.02
C GLY A 5 -28.35 10.97 9.86
N SER A 6 -27.80 11.56 8.81
CA SER A 6 -26.36 11.53 8.52
C SER A 6 -25.56 12.56 9.35
N GLU A 7 -26.15 13.73 9.61
CA GLU A 7 -25.54 14.77 10.45
C GLU A 7 -25.40 14.35 11.92
N ASN A 8 -26.43 13.68 12.44
CA ASN A 8 -26.41 13.16 13.83
C ASN A 8 -25.38 12.02 14.01
N ALA A 9 -25.16 11.18 13.00
CA ALA A 9 -24.16 10.12 13.04
C ALA A 9 -22.72 10.67 13.01
N CYS A 10 -22.45 11.71 12.23
CA CYS A 10 -21.14 12.37 12.18
C CYS A 10 -20.84 13.15 13.48
N MET A 11 -21.83 13.84 14.07
CA MET A 11 -21.63 14.55 15.34
C MET A 11 -21.40 13.60 16.52
N HIS A 12 -22.05 12.44 16.53
CA HIS A 12 -21.87 11.44 17.59
C HIS A 12 -20.48 10.81 17.54
N GLY A 13 -19.96 10.52 16.33
CA GLY A 13 -18.59 10.00 16.13
C GLY A 13 -17.51 10.98 16.60
N SER A 14 -17.66 12.28 16.36
CA SER A 14 -16.69 13.30 16.75
C SER A 14 -16.63 13.53 18.28
N ALA A 15 -17.76 13.38 18.96
CA ALA A 15 -17.84 13.51 20.43
C ALA A 15 -17.16 12.33 21.13
N ILE A 16 -17.37 11.11 20.65
CA ILE A 16 -16.72 9.89 21.17
C ILE A 16 -15.21 9.96 21.00
N TRP A 17 -14.74 10.43 19.84
CA TRP A 17 -13.30 10.58 19.55
C TRP A 17 -12.62 11.59 20.49
N LYS A 18 -13.26 12.73 20.75
CA LYS A 18 -12.75 13.74 21.68
C LYS A 18 -12.65 13.22 23.12
N THR A 19 -13.63 12.45 23.57
CA THR A 19 -13.64 11.86 24.91
C THR A 19 -12.54 10.81 25.07
N PHE A 20 -12.36 9.95 24.06
CA PHE A 20 -11.27 8.96 24.00
C PHE A 20 -9.90 9.63 24.05
N LEU A 21 -9.67 10.62 23.18
CA LEU A 21 -8.42 11.38 23.14
C LEU A 21 -8.09 12.01 24.49
N ARG A 22 -9.09 12.56 25.19
CA ARG A 22 -8.90 13.22 26.47
C ARG A 22 -8.59 12.23 27.60
N LYS A 23 -9.22 11.06 27.59
CA LYS A 23 -9.04 10.03 28.62
C LYS A 23 -7.72 9.27 28.45
N HIS A 24 -7.30 9.01 27.22
CA HIS A 24 -6.09 8.22 26.91
C HIS A 24 -5.01 9.03 26.20
N TRP A 25 -4.94 10.33 26.47
CA TRP A 25 -4.02 11.26 25.81
C TRP A 25 -2.56 10.77 25.79
N ASN A 26 -2.08 10.22 26.90
CA ASN A 26 -0.70 9.74 27.01
C ASN A 26 -0.41 8.59 26.04
N MET A 27 -1.37 7.68 25.86
CA MET A 27 -1.22 6.56 24.90
C MET A 27 -1.31 7.03 23.46
N VAL A 28 -2.26 7.92 23.17
CA VAL A 28 -2.39 8.50 21.81
C VAL A 28 -1.13 9.30 21.47
N ALA A 29 -0.63 10.12 22.39
CA ALA A 29 0.62 10.86 22.20
C ALA A 29 1.81 9.93 21.96
N LEU A 30 1.93 8.81 22.70
CA LEU A 30 2.96 7.81 22.51
C LEU A 30 2.92 7.21 21.10
N PHE A 31 1.72 6.83 20.60
CA PHE A 31 1.57 6.29 19.26
C PHE A 31 1.84 7.32 18.16
N VAL A 32 1.44 8.56 18.34
CA VAL A 32 1.74 9.65 17.39
C VAL A 32 3.24 9.90 17.33
N VAL A 33 3.93 9.97 18.47
CA VAL A 33 5.39 10.12 18.51
C VAL A 33 6.07 8.92 17.86
N ALA A 34 5.63 7.70 18.14
CA ALA A 34 6.17 6.49 17.50
C ALA A 34 5.98 6.50 15.98
N ALA A 35 4.82 6.95 15.48
CA ALA A 35 4.55 7.09 14.06
C ALA A 35 5.45 8.14 13.39
N ILE A 36 5.66 9.29 14.05
CA ILE A 36 6.57 10.33 13.56
C ILE A 36 8.00 9.81 13.51
N LEU A 37 8.46 9.12 14.57
CA LEU A 37 9.80 8.54 14.62
C LEU A 37 9.99 7.46 13.54
N ALA A 38 8.97 6.64 13.29
CA ALA A 38 9.00 5.65 12.20
C ALA A 38 9.11 6.34 10.82
N ALA A 39 8.33 7.40 10.58
CA ALA A 39 8.38 8.15 9.33
C ALA A 39 9.75 8.82 9.11
N VAL A 40 10.28 9.46 10.15
CA VAL A 40 11.63 10.06 10.10
C VAL A 40 12.70 8.99 9.90
N GLY A 41 12.58 7.86 10.62
CA GLY A 41 13.47 6.71 10.48
C GLY A 41 13.48 6.15 9.06
N ALA A 42 12.32 6.00 8.43
CA ALA A 42 12.21 5.54 7.05
C ALA A 42 12.97 6.46 6.08
N VAL A 43 12.85 7.78 6.24
CA VAL A 43 13.64 8.73 5.42
C VAL A 43 15.14 8.55 5.65
N PHE A 44 15.58 8.35 6.90
CA PHE A 44 17.01 8.10 7.19
C PHE A 44 17.50 6.79 6.58
N VAL A 45 16.72 5.70 6.70
CA VAL A 45 17.05 4.39 6.08
C VAL A 45 17.15 4.54 4.57
N TYR A 46 16.20 5.24 3.95
CA TYR A 46 16.23 5.52 2.52
C TYR A 46 17.51 6.26 2.09
N LEU A 47 17.82 7.39 2.75
CA LEU A 47 19.00 8.20 2.41
C LEU A 47 20.32 7.44 2.65
N TRP A 48 20.42 6.71 3.76
CA TRP A 48 21.55 5.86 4.04
C TRP A 48 21.72 4.78 2.97
N PHE A 49 20.63 4.08 2.63
CA PHE A 49 20.66 3.02 1.63
C PHE A 49 21.02 3.53 0.23
N VAL A 50 20.53 4.71 -0.18
CA VAL A 50 20.93 5.33 -1.46
C VAL A 50 22.45 5.54 -1.51
N GLY A 51 23.04 6.08 -0.44
CA GLY A 51 24.49 6.26 -0.35
C GLY A 51 25.27 4.95 -0.37
N ASP A 52 24.80 3.95 0.37
CA ASP A 52 25.40 2.61 0.43
C ASP A 52 25.33 1.90 -0.93
N ALA A 53 24.18 1.90 -1.58
CA ALA A 53 23.95 1.27 -2.88
C ALA A 53 24.83 1.86 -3.99
N GLN A 54 25.11 3.16 -3.93
CA GLN A 54 26.04 3.81 -4.87
C GLN A 54 27.51 3.51 -4.53
N SER A 55 27.88 3.51 -3.25
CA SER A 55 29.25 3.25 -2.81
C SER A 55 29.70 1.81 -3.04
N THR A 56 28.77 0.85 -2.89
CA THR A 56 28.99 -0.58 -3.12
C THR A 56 28.91 -0.99 -4.60
N GLY A 57 28.48 -0.05 -5.47
CA GLY A 57 28.31 -0.33 -6.90
C GLY A 57 27.06 -1.16 -7.21
N LEU A 58 26.12 -1.29 -6.27
CA LEU A 58 24.84 -1.98 -6.50
C LEU A 58 24.04 -1.29 -7.60
N VAL A 59 24.13 0.05 -7.65
CA VAL A 59 23.52 0.86 -8.71
C VAL A 59 24.51 1.93 -9.21
N PRO A 60 24.48 2.27 -10.51
CA PRO A 60 25.28 3.36 -11.04
C PRO A 60 24.90 4.71 -10.41
N THR A 61 25.87 5.61 -10.26
CA THR A 61 25.65 6.97 -9.74
C THR A 61 24.86 7.84 -10.73
N THR A 62 24.96 7.54 -12.02
CA THR A 62 24.30 8.29 -13.11
C THR A 62 23.03 7.55 -13.53
N LEU A 63 21.89 8.22 -13.42
CA LEU A 63 20.58 7.62 -13.72
C LEU A 63 20.45 7.10 -15.17
N GLY A 64 21.14 7.75 -16.13
CA GLY A 64 21.16 7.31 -17.52
C GLY A 64 21.76 5.91 -17.73
N LEU A 65 22.62 5.46 -16.83
CA LEU A 65 23.24 4.12 -16.86
C LEU A 65 22.37 3.06 -16.15
N TRP A 66 21.28 3.45 -15.51
CA TRP A 66 20.38 2.49 -14.88
C TRP A 66 19.68 1.63 -15.94
N ALA A 67 19.59 0.35 -15.65
CA ALA A 67 18.75 -0.59 -16.37
C ALA A 67 17.60 -1.07 -15.45
N MET A 68 16.66 -1.79 -16.00
CA MET A 68 15.54 -2.34 -15.22
C MET A 68 16.02 -3.29 -14.11
N SER A 69 17.09 -4.04 -14.37
CA SER A 69 17.75 -4.87 -13.36
C SER A 69 18.22 -4.08 -12.13
N HIS A 70 18.86 -2.92 -12.34
CA HIS A 70 19.32 -2.05 -11.26
C HIS A 70 18.13 -1.50 -10.46
N LEU A 71 17.06 -1.06 -11.15
CA LEU A 71 15.86 -0.54 -10.50
C LEU A 71 15.19 -1.59 -9.61
N VAL A 72 14.98 -2.81 -10.12
CA VAL A 72 14.34 -3.88 -9.35
C VAL A 72 15.21 -4.31 -8.18
N THR A 73 16.52 -4.49 -8.42
CA THR A 73 17.46 -4.85 -7.35
C THR A 73 17.48 -3.78 -6.25
N PHE A 74 17.53 -2.50 -6.62
CA PHE A 74 17.47 -1.39 -5.69
C PHE A 74 16.18 -1.41 -4.85
N LEU A 75 15.02 -1.54 -5.50
CA LEU A 75 13.71 -1.58 -4.81
C LEU A 75 13.60 -2.77 -3.85
N LEU A 76 14.04 -3.96 -4.26
CA LEU A 76 13.99 -5.14 -3.39
C LEU A 76 14.85 -4.99 -2.14
N HIS A 77 16.07 -4.47 -2.30
CA HIS A 77 16.96 -4.22 -1.16
C HIS A 77 16.43 -3.10 -0.27
N LEU A 78 15.92 -2.02 -0.86
CA LEU A 78 15.29 -0.92 -0.12
C LEU A 78 14.12 -1.44 0.73
N VAL A 79 13.18 -2.18 0.13
CA VAL A 79 12.05 -2.76 0.85
C VAL A 79 12.53 -3.70 1.95
N PHE A 80 13.55 -4.51 1.68
CA PHE A 80 14.13 -5.40 2.70
C PHE A 80 14.63 -4.61 3.92
N TRP A 81 15.42 -3.54 3.70
CA TRP A 81 15.94 -2.72 4.79
C TRP A 81 14.85 -1.93 5.52
N GLU A 82 13.88 -1.38 4.78
CA GLU A 82 12.73 -0.68 5.37
C GLU A 82 11.89 -1.63 6.26
N VAL A 83 11.59 -2.84 5.79
CA VAL A 83 10.86 -3.83 6.60
C VAL A 83 11.67 -4.24 7.80
N LEU A 84 12.98 -4.45 7.66
CA LEU A 84 13.85 -4.89 8.75
C LEU A 84 14.00 -3.81 9.84
N LEU A 85 14.31 -2.57 9.43
CA LEU A 85 14.67 -1.49 10.37
C LEU A 85 13.46 -0.71 10.89
N ILE A 86 12.42 -0.57 10.10
CA ILE A 86 11.22 0.20 10.45
C ILE A 86 10.01 -0.71 10.64
N GLY A 87 9.79 -1.67 9.73
CA GLY A 87 8.64 -2.56 9.76
C GLY A 87 8.57 -3.40 11.04
N ILE A 88 9.68 -4.01 11.46
CA ILE A 88 9.72 -4.83 12.69
C ILE A 88 9.38 -4.01 13.94
N PRO A 89 10.02 -2.85 14.22
CA PRO A 89 9.64 -1.98 15.33
C PRO A 89 8.17 -1.53 15.27
N VAL A 90 7.65 -1.21 14.09
CA VAL A 90 6.23 -0.82 13.92
C VAL A 90 5.30 -1.98 14.24
N ILE A 91 5.62 -3.20 13.81
CA ILE A 91 4.83 -4.39 14.14
C ILE A 91 4.84 -4.64 15.66
N VAL A 92 6.00 -4.52 16.31
CA VAL A 92 6.10 -4.66 17.78
C VAL A 92 5.24 -3.62 18.49
N ALA A 93 5.29 -2.36 18.05
CA ALA A 93 4.45 -1.28 18.58
C ALA A 93 2.95 -1.55 18.36
N ALA A 94 2.58 -2.03 17.17
CA ALA A 94 1.19 -2.39 16.85
C ALA A 94 0.68 -3.56 17.71
N VAL A 95 1.50 -4.60 17.92
CA VAL A 95 1.16 -5.73 18.79
C VAL A 95 1.05 -5.26 20.26
N ALA A 96 1.96 -4.43 20.74
CA ALA A 96 1.87 -3.85 22.07
C ALA A 96 0.59 -3.02 22.26
N GLY A 97 0.24 -2.19 21.28
CA GLY A 97 -1.01 -1.43 21.26
C GLY A 97 -2.25 -2.33 21.26
N TRP A 98 -2.23 -3.39 20.48
CA TRP A 98 -3.33 -4.36 20.42
C TRP A 98 -3.48 -5.13 21.75
N LEU A 99 -2.37 -5.56 22.37
CA LEU A 99 -2.39 -6.21 23.69
C LEU A 99 -2.91 -5.26 24.77
N TRP A 100 -2.50 -4.00 24.73
CA TRP A 100 -3.02 -2.96 25.61
C TRP A 100 -4.53 -2.78 25.41
N TRP A 101 -5.00 -2.68 24.16
CA TRP A 101 -6.43 -2.59 23.84
C TRP A 101 -7.22 -3.80 24.35
N ARG A 102 -6.64 -5.00 24.28
CA ARG A 102 -7.28 -6.21 24.82
C ARG A 102 -7.45 -6.20 26.32
N ARG A 103 -6.60 -5.50 27.06
CA ARG A 103 -6.65 -5.39 28.52
C ARG A 103 -7.64 -4.35 29.05
N LEU A 104 -8.21 -3.50 28.18
CA LEU A 104 -9.24 -2.55 28.56
C LEU A 104 -10.51 -3.28 29.03
N PRO A 105 -11.22 -2.76 30.08
CA PRO A 105 -12.49 -3.31 30.57
C PRO A 105 -13.53 -3.41 29.45
N ALA A 106 -14.37 -4.44 29.53
CA ALA A 106 -15.39 -4.69 28.48
C ALA A 106 -16.41 -3.55 28.34
N GLU A 107 -16.65 -2.82 29.44
CA GLU A 107 -17.55 -1.65 29.45
C GLU A 107 -16.98 -0.49 28.64
N GLU A 108 -15.68 -0.20 28.78
CA GLU A 108 -14.99 0.81 27.99
C GLU A 108 -14.90 0.45 26.50
N LYS A 109 -14.76 -0.84 26.18
CA LYS A 109 -14.77 -1.29 24.77
C LYS A 109 -16.10 -1.11 24.07
N LYS A 110 -17.21 -1.21 24.81
CA LYS A 110 -18.56 -1.00 24.26
C LYS A 110 -18.84 0.47 23.96
N GLU A 111 -18.26 1.38 24.75
CA GLU A 111 -18.37 2.82 24.55
C GLU A 111 -17.61 3.28 23.28
N TYR A 112 -16.52 2.57 22.91
CA TYR A 112 -15.68 2.90 21.77
C TYR A 112 -15.90 1.89 20.61
N HIS A 113 -16.95 2.08 19.81
CA HIS A 113 -17.20 1.32 18.58
C HIS A 113 -16.26 1.74 17.44
N PHE A 114 -14.92 1.58 17.64
CA PHE A 114 -13.91 1.93 16.64
C PHE A 114 -13.89 1.02 15.40
N PHE A 115 -14.40 -0.21 15.51
CA PHE A 115 -14.32 -1.20 14.43
C PHE A 115 -15.67 -1.48 13.73
N GLY A 116 -16.69 -0.64 13.96
CA GLY A 116 -18.03 -0.85 13.43
C GLY A 116 -18.32 -0.24 12.06
N THR A 117 -17.58 0.74 11.63
CA THR A 117 -17.63 1.26 10.26
C THR A 117 -16.57 0.56 9.42
N ARG A 118 -17.00 -0.44 8.65
CA ARG A 118 -16.24 -0.97 7.52
C ARG A 118 -16.02 0.21 6.57
N SER A 119 -14.99 0.99 6.83
CA SER A 119 -14.46 1.91 5.85
C SER A 119 -14.06 1.02 4.69
N ARG A 120 -14.85 1.07 3.64
CA ARG A 120 -14.53 0.47 2.36
C ARG A 120 -13.23 1.14 1.98
N ALA A 121 -12.13 0.44 2.27
CA ALA A 121 -10.80 0.96 2.03
C ALA A 121 -10.73 1.31 0.55
N GLU A 122 -10.56 2.57 0.28
CA GLU A 122 -10.18 3.15 -1.02
C GLU A 122 -8.75 2.72 -1.40
N SER A 123 -8.35 1.54 -0.93
CA SER A 123 -7.00 0.96 -1.07
C SER A 123 -6.79 0.21 -2.39
N GLY A 124 -7.70 0.35 -3.36
CA GLY A 124 -7.56 -0.35 -4.65
C GLY A 124 -6.43 0.18 -5.55
N GLY A 125 -6.04 1.46 -5.40
CA GLY A 125 -5.07 2.09 -6.30
C GLY A 125 -3.64 1.55 -6.17
N GLY A 126 -3.17 1.29 -4.97
CA GLY A 126 -1.78 0.83 -4.75
C GLY A 126 -1.52 -0.59 -5.26
N GLY A 127 -2.48 -1.50 -5.08
CA GLY A 127 -2.35 -2.87 -5.57
C GLY A 127 -2.34 -2.95 -7.11
N MET A 128 -3.18 -2.16 -7.77
CA MET A 128 -3.22 -2.12 -9.24
C MET A 128 -1.94 -1.55 -9.84
N SER A 129 -1.37 -0.51 -9.22
CA SER A 129 -0.09 0.07 -9.63
C SER A 129 1.07 -0.94 -9.50
N LEU A 130 1.12 -1.69 -8.41
CA LEU A 130 2.12 -2.74 -8.19
C LEU A 130 2.00 -3.86 -9.24
N LEU A 131 0.78 -4.31 -9.53
CA LEU A 131 0.52 -5.32 -10.55
C LEU A 131 0.96 -4.83 -11.93
N PHE A 132 0.62 -3.60 -12.30
CA PHE A 132 1.08 -2.98 -13.55
C PHE A 132 2.61 -2.97 -13.63
N PHE A 133 3.28 -2.57 -12.55
CA PHE A 133 4.74 -2.57 -12.50
C PHE A 133 5.34 -3.97 -12.70
N ILE A 134 4.77 -5.01 -12.07
CA ILE A 134 5.22 -6.39 -12.25
C ILE A 134 5.06 -6.84 -13.71
N VAL A 135 3.89 -6.60 -14.32
CA VAL A 135 3.63 -6.97 -15.72
C VAL A 135 4.57 -6.22 -16.67
N PHE A 136 4.82 -4.95 -16.39
CA PHE A 136 5.79 -4.16 -17.14
C PHE A 136 7.23 -4.73 -17.03
N CYS A 137 7.66 -5.12 -15.83
CA CYS A 137 8.95 -5.78 -15.62
C CYS A 137 9.07 -7.09 -16.43
N ILE A 138 8.01 -7.91 -16.42
CA ILE A 138 7.97 -9.15 -17.21
C ILE A 138 8.09 -8.83 -18.70
N LYS A 139 7.40 -7.78 -19.18
CA LYS A 139 7.48 -7.36 -20.59
C LYS A 139 8.90 -6.95 -20.97
N VAL A 140 9.55 -6.10 -20.16
CA VAL A 140 10.93 -5.66 -20.39
C VAL A 140 11.91 -6.85 -20.37
N LEU A 141 11.68 -7.83 -19.48
CA LEU A 141 12.47 -9.05 -19.41
C LEU A 141 12.32 -9.89 -20.69
N THR A 142 11.08 -10.10 -21.17
CA THR A 142 10.79 -10.88 -22.38
C THR A 142 11.32 -10.23 -23.65
N ASP A 143 11.40 -8.89 -23.68
CA ASP A 143 11.97 -8.14 -24.79
C ASP A 143 13.52 -8.14 -24.80
N GLY A 144 14.17 -8.73 -23.78
CA GLY A 144 15.62 -8.76 -23.65
C GLY A 144 16.25 -7.44 -23.16
N ASN A 145 15.43 -6.44 -22.80
CA ASN A 145 15.89 -5.11 -22.41
C ASN A 145 16.18 -4.97 -20.91
N TRP A 146 16.21 -6.08 -20.15
CA TRP A 146 16.39 -6.10 -18.72
C TRP A 146 17.67 -5.46 -18.22
N HIS A 147 18.77 -5.60 -18.99
CA HIS A 147 20.08 -5.02 -18.66
C HIS A 147 20.46 -3.83 -19.54
N VAL A 148 19.56 -3.39 -20.41
CA VAL A 148 19.80 -2.27 -21.31
C VAL A 148 19.61 -0.96 -20.58
N PRO A 149 20.61 -0.01 -20.61
CA PRO A 149 20.51 1.29 -19.95
C PRO A 149 19.31 2.11 -20.47
N PHE A 150 18.61 2.77 -19.56
CA PHE A 150 17.43 3.59 -19.90
C PHE A 150 17.74 4.72 -20.88
N ALA A 151 18.99 5.23 -20.88
CA ALA A 151 19.41 6.25 -21.84
C ALA A 151 19.34 5.81 -23.31
N THR A 152 19.32 4.49 -23.56
CA THR A 152 19.23 3.92 -24.93
C THR A 152 17.81 3.56 -25.33
N TRP A 153 16.84 3.68 -24.39
CA TRP A 153 15.46 3.36 -24.69
C TRP A 153 14.84 4.46 -25.55
N THR A 154 14.17 4.06 -26.62
CA THR A 154 13.38 4.99 -27.43
C THR A 154 12.03 5.24 -26.77
N PHE A 155 11.46 6.42 -27.01
CA PHE A 155 10.13 6.76 -26.52
C PHE A 155 9.06 5.78 -27.04
N ASP A 156 9.19 5.38 -28.29
CA ASP A 156 8.28 4.39 -28.92
C ASP A 156 8.32 3.06 -28.18
N TYR A 157 9.52 2.56 -27.83
CA TYR A 157 9.65 1.33 -27.05
C TYR A 157 8.92 1.44 -25.70
N LEU A 158 9.11 2.56 -24.99
CA LEU A 158 8.46 2.77 -23.70
C LEU A 158 6.93 2.76 -23.82
N VAL A 159 6.40 3.45 -24.82
CA VAL A 159 4.95 3.49 -25.08
C VAL A 159 4.42 2.10 -25.42
N TYR A 160 5.07 1.37 -26.32
CA TYR A 160 4.66 0.00 -26.66
C TYR A 160 4.75 -0.96 -25.49
N ALA A 161 5.78 -0.89 -24.67
CA ALA A 161 5.94 -1.70 -23.48
C ALA A 161 4.83 -1.43 -22.44
N CYS A 162 4.50 -0.15 -22.19
CA CYS A 162 3.40 0.24 -21.32
C CYS A 162 2.03 -0.24 -21.85
N LEU A 163 1.75 0.01 -23.13
CA LEU A 163 0.49 -0.43 -23.75
C LEU A 163 0.36 -1.97 -23.73
N SER A 164 1.43 -2.68 -24.04
CA SER A 164 1.47 -4.15 -23.97
C SER A 164 1.20 -4.63 -22.54
N ALA A 165 1.81 -4.01 -21.53
CA ALA A 165 1.57 -4.35 -20.13
C ALA A 165 0.10 -4.10 -19.72
N LEU A 166 -0.51 -3.01 -20.18
CA LEU A 166 -1.94 -2.73 -19.95
C LEU A 166 -2.83 -3.79 -20.62
N VAL A 167 -2.54 -4.17 -21.86
CA VAL A 167 -3.32 -5.20 -22.57
C VAL A 167 -3.21 -6.55 -21.83
N TRP A 168 -2.01 -6.95 -21.43
CA TRP A 168 -1.82 -8.18 -20.65
C TRP A 168 -2.56 -8.14 -19.30
N MET A 169 -2.52 -7.02 -18.60
CA MET A 169 -3.30 -6.85 -17.39
C MET A 169 -4.81 -7.00 -17.63
N LEU A 170 -5.30 -6.40 -18.71
CA LEU A 170 -6.72 -6.49 -19.08
C LEU A 170 -7.13 -7.91 -19.45
N VAL A 171 -6.26 -8.66 -20.13
CA VAL A 171 -6.51 -10.07 -20.48
C VAL A 171 -6.50 -10.95 -19.23
N ILE A 172 -5.46 -10.83 -18.37
CA ILE A 172 -5.27 -11.70 -17.20
C ILE A 172 -6.35 -11.46 -16.14
N PHE A 173 -6.73 -10.21 -15.90
CA PHE A 173 -7.70 -9.86 -14.85
C PHE A 173 -9.08 -9.53 -15.40
N GLY A 174 -9.19 -8.88 -16.55
CA GLY A 174 -10.45 -8.45 -17.14
C GLY A 174 -11.30 -9.63 -17.60
N ILE A 175 -10.72 -10.64 -18.25
CA ILE A 175 -11.47 -11.81 -18.72
C ILE A 175 -12.07 -12.61 -17.56
N PRO A 176 -11.30 -13.02 -16.51
CA PRO A 176 -11.88 -13.72 -15.37
C PRO A 176 -12.96 -12.93 -14.64
N ILE A 177 -12.77 -11.60 -14.48
CA ILE A 177 -13.76 -10.73 -13.85
C ILE A 177 -15.03 -10.67 -14.70
N ALA A 178 -14.93 -10.51 -16.02
CA ALA A 178 -16.07 -10.48 -16.92
C ALA A 178 -16.85 -11.81 -16.89
N LEU A 179 -16.13 -12.94 -16.93
CA LEU A 179 -16.74 -14.26 -16.81
C LEU A 179 -17.43 -14.46 -15.45
N GLY A 180 -16.82 -13.98 -14.36
CA GLY A 180 -17.41 -14.02 -13.01
C GLY A 180 -18.69 -13.19 -12.92
N ILE A 181 -18.72 -12.00 -13.52
CA ILE A 181 -19.91 -11.13 -13.57
C ILE A 181 -21.02 -11.81 -14.40
N ILE A 182 -20.71 -12.35 -15.57
CA ILE A 182 -21.67 -13.04 -16.44
C ILE A 182 -22.25 -14.26 -15.72
N TRP A 183 -21.40 -15.05 -15.08
CA TRP A 183 -21.83 -16.20 -14.29
C TRP A 183 -22.75 -15.79 -13.13
N TRP A 184 -22.39 -14.73 -12.40
CA TRP A 184 -23.19 -14.22 -11.29
C TRP A 184 -24.55 -13.72 -11.75
N ILE A 185 -24.62 -12.92 -12.83
CA ILE A 185 -25.87 -12.43 -13.42
C ILE A 185 -26.75 -13.62 -13.86
N HIS A 186 -26.16 -14.61 -14.53
CA HIS A 186 -26.91 -15.79 -14.98
C HIS A 186 -27.46 -16.61 -13.81
N HIS A 187 -26.71 -16.70 -12.72
CA HIS A 187 -27.14 -17.40 -11.52
C HIS A 187 -28.27 -16.67 -10.79
N GLU A 188 -28.21 -15.34 -10.72
CA GLU A 188 -29.22 -14.51 -10.08
C GLU A 188 -30.54 -14.55 -10.87
N MET A 189 -30.49 -14.47 -12.20
CA MET A 189 -31.68 -14.58 -13.06
C MET A 189 -32.41 -15.93 -12.99
N LYS A 190 -31.73 -17.00 -12.55
CA LYS A 190 -32.35 -18.31 -12.33
C LYS A 190 -33.07 -18.45 -11.01
N LYS A 191 -32.92 -17.51 -10.10
CA LYS A 191 -33.55 -17.54 -8.76
C LYS A 191 -34.90 -16.86 -8.70
N GLU A 192 -35.26 -16.08 -9.72
CA GLU A 192 -36.62 -15.51 -9.82
C GLU A 192 -37.54 -16.51 -10.54
N PRO A 193 -38.56 -17.09 -9.84
CA PRO A 193 -39.59 -17.92 -10.45
C PRO A 193 -40.58 -17.08 -11.24
#